data_b3f13cdc11e61379860d725772d19653
#
_entry.id   b3f13cdc11e61379860d725772d19653
#
_cell.length_a   1.000
_cell.length_b   1.000
_cell.length_c   1.000
_cell.angle_alpha   90.00
_cell.angle_beta   90.00
_cell.angle_gamma   90.00
#
_symmetry.space_group_name_H-M   'P 1'
#
loop_
_entity.id
_entity.type
_entity.pdbx_description
1 polymer ?
#
loop_
_entity_poly.entity_id
_entity_poly.type
_entity_poly.pdbx_seq_one_letter_code
_entity_poly.pdbx_strand_id
1 'polypeptide(L)'
;IITCPCALGLAVPAVQVVASGRLFKQGILLKSGDALERLAEVDFVAFDKTGVLTLGQARLLNRDDISDADLENAARLARASRHPLARALARAAGPGPACAGAQETPGQGVSGDIGGVIARLGRASWVGVSDAQSEETELYLACGNQAPIRFAFEDTMRADAAQTIAALSALGLEQCVLSGDRVGAVARAAKAAGIARFEGELNPFEKAARLDDLKAQGRKVLMVGDGLNDAPALAKAFASMAPGTAADASQSAADLVFQGDNLQAVVQAILIARKAKARVMENFWFAALYNLVAAPIAMLGLVTPFIAAIAMSSSSIIVTLNALRLAGRGRKEA
;
A
#
# COMPACT_ATOMS: atom_id res chain seq x y z
N ILE A 1 33.92 -25.78 -23.35
CA ILE A 1 32.47 -25.92 -23.52
C ILE A 1 31.81 -26.34 -22.20
N ILE A 2 32.31 -27.36 -21.48
CA ILE A 2 31.68 -27.91 -20.27
C ILE A 2 31.60 -26.87 -19.10
N THR A 3 32.51 -25.93 -19.03
CA THR A 3 32.55 -24.86 -18.01
C THR A 3 31.75 -23.61 -18.41
N CYS A 4 30.87 -23.71 -19.41
CA CYS A 4 29.99 -22.61 -19.78
C CYS A 4 29.10 -22.23 -18.59
N PRO A 5 29.05 -20.96 -18.15
CA PRO A 5 28.24 -20.52 -17.01
C PRO A 5 26.76 -20.35 -17.37
N CYS A 6 26.23 -21.16 -18.35
CA CYS A 6 24.86 -21.01 -18.84
C CYS A 6 23.82 -21.17 -17.71
N ALA A 7 24.04 -22.14 -16.81
CA ALA A 7 23.17 -22.32 -15.63
C ALA A 7 23.23 -21.12 -14.68
N LEU A 8 24.40 -20.51 -14.49
CA LEU A 8 24.60 -19.33 -13.69
C LEU A 8 23.88 -18.11 -14.31
N GLY A 9 23.99 -17.92 -15.63
CA GLY A 9 23.33 -16.84 -16.35
C GLY A 9 21.79 -16.93 -16.32
N LEU A 10 21.23 -18.15 -16.22
CA LEU A 10 19.79 -18.38 -16.12
C LEU A 10 19.27 -18.40 -14.68
N ALA A 11 20.13 -18.45 -13.67
CA ALA A 11 19.75 -18.64 -12.28
C ALA A 11 18.80 -17.55 -11.77
N VAL A 12 19.06 -16.28 -12.10
CA VAL A 12 18.24 -15.13 -11.68
C VAL A 12 17.04 -14.94 -12.62
N PRO A 13 17.21 -14.81 -13.96
CA PRO A 13 16.09 -14.52 -14.86
C PRO A 13 14.96 -15.55 -14.80
N ALA A 14 15.29 -16.85 -14.74
CA ALA A 14 14.29 -17.90 -14.66
C ALA A 14 13.40 -17.76 -13.40
N VAL A 15 14.01 -17.47 -12.25
CA VAL A 15 13.29 -17.27 -10.99
C VAL A 15 12.48 -15.98 -11.02
N GLN A 16 13.02 -14.89 -11.57
CA GLN A 16 12.32 -13.61 -11.69
C GLN A 16 11.05 -13.72 -12.53
N VAL A 17 11.11 -14.39 -13.68
CA VAL A 17 9.93 -14.63 -14.55
C VAL A 17 8.84 -15.40 -13.80
N VAL A 18 9.20 -16.48 -13.10
CA VAL A 18 8.25 -17.29 -12.36
C VAL A 18 7.66 -16.52 -11.16
N ALA A 19 8.50 -15.77 -10.43
CA ALA A 19 8.06 -14.95 -9.31
C ALA A 19 7.11 -13.83 -9.74
N SER A 20 7.45 -13.10 -10.82
CA SER A 20 6.60 -12.06 -11.40
C SER A 20 5.26 -12.63 -11.87
N GLY A 21 5.25 -13.75 -12.55
CA GLY A 21 4.02 -14.44 -12.97
C GLY A 21 3.16 -14.89 -11.78
N ARG A 22 3.78 -15.29 -10.66
CA ARG A 22 3.07 -15.63 -9.43
C ARG A 22 2.47 -14.41 -8.74
N LEU A 23 3.23 -13.31 -8.63
CA LEU A 23 2.75 -12.03 -8.12
C LEU A 23 1.57 -11.51 -8.94
N PHE A 24 1.69 -11.54 -10.27
CA PHE A 24 0.64 -11.09 -11.18
C PHE A 24 -0.67 -11.87 -11.00
N LYS A 25 -0.60 -13.19 -10.80
CA LYS A 25 -1.78 -14.03 -10.50
C LYS A 25 -2.45 -13.68 -9.17
N GLN A 26 -1.75 -13.00 -8.27
CA GLN A 26 -2.25 -12.51 -6.99
C GLN A 26 -2.66 -11.03 -7.05
N GLY A 27 -2.74 -10.44 -8.25
CA GLY A 27 -3.07 -9.03 -8.42
C GLY A 27 -1.94 -8.08 -8.07
N ILE A 28 -0.69 -8.55 -8.02
CA ILE A 28 0.48 -7.71 -7.70
C ILE A 28 1.32 -7.55 -8.96
N LEU A 29 1.41 -6.32 -9.47
CA LEU A 29 2.22 -5.96 -10.63
C LEU A 29 3.61 -5.54 -10.18
N LEU A 30 4.63 -6.23 -10.64
CA LEU A 30 6.03 -5.86 -10.48
C LEU A 30 6.45 -4.94 -11.62
N LYS A 31 7.01 -3.77 -11.31
CA LYS A 31 7.43 -2.76 -12.29
C LYS A 31 8.95 -2.68 -12.46
N SER A 32 9.69 -2.91 -11.37
CA SER A 32 11.15 -2.83 -11.34
C SER A 32 11.76 -4.24 -11.27
N GLY A 33 12.74 -4.53 -12.13
CA GLY A 33 13.35 -5.87 -12.21
C GLY A 33 14.13 -6.27 -10.96
N ASP A 34 14.72 -5.31 -10.24
CA ASP A 34 15.50 -5.50 -9.01
C ASP A 34 14.64 -5.44 -7.73
N ALA A 35 13.37 -5.04 -7.85
CA ALA A 35 12.48 -4.88 -6.72
C ALA A 35 12.27 -6.18 -5.93
N LEU A 36 12.26 -7.34 -6.59
CA LEU A 36 12.16 -8.63 -5.90
C LEU A 36 13.35 -8.90 -4.99
N GLU A 37 14.56 -8.55 -5.41
CA GLU A 37 15.76 -8.73 -4.61
C GLU A 37 15.75 -7.79 -3.41
N ARG A 38 15.43 -6.51 -3.63
CA ARG A 38 15.28 -5.52 -2.56
C ARG A 38 14.19 -5.90 -1.58
N LEU A 39 13.02 -6.30 -2.07
CA LEU A 39 11.88 -6.70 -1.23
C LEU A 39 12.18 -7.91 -0.35
N ALA A 40 13.01 -8.86 -0.83
CA ALA A 40 13.42 -10.02 -0.05
C ALA A 40 14.28 -9.67 1.17
N GLU A 41 14.91 -8.50 1.15
CA GLU A 41 15.84 -8.02 2.18
C GLU A 41 15.21 -7.03 3.16
N VAL A 42 13.96 -6.65 2.94
CA VAL A 42 13.23 -5.73 3.82
C VAL A 42 13.15 -6.26 5.25
N ASP A 43 13.44 -5.40 6.23
CA ASP A 43 13.36 -5.66 7.66
C ASP A 43 12.42 -4.69 8.40
N PHE A 44 11.92 -3.67 7.70
CA PHE A 44 11.05 -2.64 8.23
C PHE A 44 9.98 -2.24 7.20
N VAL A 45 8.74 -2.00 7.65
CA VAL A 45 7.64 -1.55 6.78
C VAL A 45 7.06 -0.25 7.30
N ALA A 46 7.10 0.81 6.48
CA ALA A 46 6.45 2.08 6.74
C ALA A 46 5.14 2.15 5.94
N PHE A 47 4.04 2.43 6.62
CA PHE A 47 2.72 2.57 6.01
C PHE A 47 2.27 4.03 6.02
N ASP A 48 1.73 4.52 4.90
CA ASP A 48 0.82 5.65 4.99
C ASP A 48 -0.51 5.22 5.62
N LYS A 49 -1.26 6.17 6.19
CA LYS A 49 -2.57 5.88 6.78
C LYS A 49 -3.64 5.81 5.71
N THR A 50 -3.82 6.92 4.98
CA THR A 50 -4.96 7.15 4.09
C THR A 50 -4.82 6.34 2.80
N GLY A 51 -5.85 5.58 2.41
CA GLY A 51 -5.82 4.74 1.21
C GLY A 51 -4.95 3.48 1.32
N VAL A 52 -4.10 3.36 2.37
CA VAL A 52 -3.25 2.19 2.63
C VAL A 52 -3.76 1.37 3.80
N LEU A 53 -3.69 1.85 5.03
CA LEU A 53 -4.30 1.18 6.20
C LEU A 53 -5.81 1.35 6.20
N THR A 54 -6.28 2.44 5.61
CA THR A 54 -7.69 2.77 5.42
C THR A 54 -8.06 2.69 3.93
N LEU A 55 -9.36 2.75 3.64
CA LEU A 55 -9.87 2.72 2.26
C LEU A 55 -9.89 4.10 1.58
N GLY A 56 -9.48 5.18 2.27
CA GLY A 56 -9.66 6.55 1.79
C GLY A 56 -11.13 6.95 1.68
N GLN A 57 -12.01 6.24 2.39
CA GLN A 57 -13.45 6.46 2.40
C GLN A 57 -13.91 6.85 3.79
N ALA A 58 -14.19 8.15 3.96
CA ALA A 58 -14.74 8.66 5.20
C ALA A 58 -16.11 8.03 5.49
N ARG A 59 -16.36 7.69 6.76
CA ARG A 59 -17.62 7.24 7.32
C ARG A 59 -18.07 8.21 8.41
N LEU A 60 -19.36 8.52 8.47
CA LEU A 60 -19.97 9.29 9.55
C LEU A 60 -19.93 8.48 10.85
N LEU A 61 -19.36 9.05 11.92
CA LEU A 61 -19.21 8.40 13.22
C LEU A 61 -20.44 8.60 14.11
N ASN A 62 -20.93 9.83 14.19
CA ASN A 62 -21.95 10.24 15.13
C ASN A 62 -23.37 10.21 14.51
N ARG A 63 -23.67 9.22 13.68
CA ARG A 63 -24.98 9.10 13.01
C ARG A 63 -26.14 9.05 14.00
N ASP A 64 -25.97 8.37 15.12
CA ASP A 64 -27.02 8.13 16.11
C ASP A 64 -27.37 9.40 16.92
N ASP A 65 -26.46 10.37 16.94
CA ASP A 65 -26.65 11.67 17.62
C ASP A 65 -27.34 12.70 16.71
N ILE A 66 -27.60 12.37 15.44
CA ILE A 66 -28.09 13.30 14.42
C ILE A 66 -29.52 12.90 14.01
N SER A 67 -30.45 13.84 14.03
CA SER A 67 -31.80 13.60 13.57
C SER A 67 -31.85 13.29 12.06
N ASP A 68 -32.83 12.51 11.61
CA ASP A 68 -32.98 12.19 10.18
C ASP A 68 -33.24 13.46 9.34
N ALA A 69 -33.95 14.45 9.91
CA ALA A 69 -34.21 15.72 9.25
C ALA A 69 -32.93 16.53 9.05
N ASP A 70 -32.06 16.60 10.06
CA ASP A 70 -30.79 17.32 9.99
C ASP A 70 -29.81 16.65 9.05
N LEU A 71 -29.76 15.32 9.08
CA LEU A 71 -28.94 14.54 8.16
C LEU A 71 -29.38 14.76 6.72
N GLU A 72 -30.69 14.76 6.43
CA GLU A 72 -31.19 14.99 5.06
C GLU A 72 -30.95 16.44 4.63
N ASN A 73 -31.12 17.44 5.50
CA ASN A 73 -30.79 18.83 5.19
C ASN A 73 -29.30 18.99 4.81
N ALA A 74 -28.40 18.37 5.59
CA ALA A 74 -26.97 18.37 5.28
C ALA A 74 -26.68 17.61 4.00
N ALA A 75 -27.35 16.47 3.76
CA ALA A 75 -27.16 15.66 2.58
C ALA A 75 -27.62 16.35 1.30
N ARG A 76 -28.67 17.16 1.33
CA ARG A 76 -29.10 17.98 0.18
C ARG A 76 -28.00 18.93 -0.31
N LEU A 77 -27.27 19.57 0.60
CA LEU A 77 -26.09 20.38 0.26
C LEU A 77 -24.91 19.50 -0.15
N ALA A 78 -24.67 18.41 0.57
CA ALA A 78 -23.56 17.49 0.31
C ALA A 78 -23.63 16.84 -1.07
N ARG A 79 -24.83 16.52 -1.57
CA ARG A 79 -25.04 15.94 -2.92
C ARG A 79 -24.66 16.91 -4.07
N ALA A 80 -24.56 18.21 -3.77
CA ALA A 80 -24.09 19.21 -4.73
C ALA A 80 -22.57 19.37 -4.76
N SER A 81 -21.82 18.74 -3.84
CA SER A 81 -20.36 18.85 -3.73
C SER A 81 -19.65 17.55 -4.14
N ARG A 82 -18.44 17.72 -4.70
CA ARG A 82 -17.52 16.59 -4.97
C ARG A 82 -16.55 16.31 -3.83
N HIS A 83 -16.60 17.08 -2.76
CA HIS A 83 -15.68 16.90 -1.64
C HIS A 83 -15.87 15.52 -0.96
N PRO A 84 -14.78 14.81 -0.59
CA PRO A 84 -14.87 13.44 -0.02
C PRO A 84 -15.80 13.32 1.19
N LEU A 85 -15.76 14.28 2.13
CA LEU A 85 -16.63 14.26 3.31
C LEU A 85 -18.09 14.53 2.96
N ALA A 86 -18.37 15.41 1.99
CA ALA A 86 -19.73 15.64 1.51
C ALA A 86 -20.29 14.36 0.86
N ARG A 87 -19.49 13.66 0.06
CA ARG A 87 -19.88 12.36 -0.52
C ARG A 87 -20.13 11.31 0.56
N ALA A 88 -19.34 11.30 1.63
CA ALA A 88 -19.55 10.40 2.77
C ALA A 88 -20.87 10.69 3.48
N LEU A 89 -21.18 11.98 3.71
CA LEU A 89 -22.43 12.42 4.30
C LEU A 89 -23.63 12.04 3.42
N ALA A 90 -23.54 12.30 2.11
CA ALA A 90 -24.57 11.93 1.14
C ALA A 90 -24.82 10.41 1.12
N ARG A 91 -23.76 9.59 1.21
CA ARG A 91 -23.91 8.13 1.36
C ARG A 91 -24.59 7.70 2.63
N ALA A 92 -24.26 8.35 3.76
CA ALA A 92 -24.86 8.04 5.06
C ALA A 92 -26.36 8.35 5.11
N ALA A 93 -26.81 9.40 4.40
CA ALA A 93 -28.21 9.76 4.27
C ALA A 93 -28.98 8.92 3.24
N GLY A 94 -28.27 8.32 2.28
CA GLY A 94 -28.88 7.58 1.18
C GLY A 94 -29.28 8.45 -0.03
N PRO A 95 -30.06 7.88 -0.97
CA PRO A 95 -30.52 8.59 -2.16
C PRO A 95 -31.52 9.69 -1.81
N GLY A 96 -31.43 10.83 -2.49
CA GLY A 96 -32.34 11.97 -2.29
C GLY A 96 -31.99 13.13 -3.22
N PRO A 97 -32.79 14.21 -3.24
CA PRO A 97 -32.53 15.38 -4.08
C PRO A 97 -31.32 16.18 -3.60
N ALA A 98 -30.59 16.77 -4.53
CA ALA A 98 -29.62 17.82 -4.21
C ALA A 98 -30.34 19.16 -3.98
N CYS A 99 -29.69 20.07 -3.24
CA CYS A 99 -30.17 21.43 -3.09
C CYS A 99 -30.04 22.18 -4.41
N ALA A 100 -31.17 22.68 -4.95
CA ALA A 100 -31.18 23.49 -6.16
C ALA A 100 -30.46 24.83 -5.90
N GLY A 101 -29.60 25.25 -6.83
CA GLY A 101 -28.85 26.50 -6.69
C GLY A 101 -27.78 26.50 -5.59
N ALA A 102 -27.36 25.33 -5.10
CA ALA A 102 -26.26 25.23 -4.15
C ALA A 102 -24.95 25.80 -4.75
N GLN A 103 -24.21 26.56 -3.95
CA GLN A 103 -22.94 27.16 -4.32
C GLN A 103 -21.82 26.60 -3.47
N GLU A 104 -20.77 26.10 -4.12
CA GLU A 104 -19.57 25.61 -3.45
C GLU A 104 -18.54 26.74 -3.33
N THR A 105 -18.06 27.02 -2.12
CA THR A 105 -16.98 27.96 -1.86
C THR A 105 -15.71 27.14 -1.60
N PRO A 106 -14.71 27.19 -2.50
CA PRO A 106 -13.50 26.38 -2.37
C PRO A 106 -12.82 26.55 -1.04
N GLY A 107 -12.48 25.43 -0.39
CA GLY A 107 -11.81 25.40 0.91
C GLY A 107 -12.68 25.76 2.12
N GLN A 108 -13.94 26.13 1.94
CA GLN A 108 -14.88 26.49 3.02
C GLN A 108 -16.05 25.49 3.13
N GLY A 109 -16.83 25.30 2.06
CA GLY A 109 -17.98 24.42 2.09
C GLY A 109 -19.02 24.71 1.02
N VAL A 110 -20.26 24.27 1.23
CA VAL A 110 -21.41 24.42 0.33
C VAL A 110 -22.53 25.16 1.04
N SER A 111 -23.13 26.15 0.36
CA SER A 111 -24.31 26.87 0.84
C SER A 111 -25.48 26.73 -0.14
N GLY A 112 -26.71 26.87 0.37
CA GLY A 112 -27.90 26.83 -0.45
C GLY A 112 -29.16 27.10 0.37
N ASP A 113 -30.29 27.27 -0.32
CA ASP A 113 -31.59 27.48 0.31
C ASP A 113 -32.25 26.13 0.61
N ILE A 114 -32.63 25.94 1.87
CA ILE A 114 -33.41 24.78 2.34
C ILE A 114 -34.69 25.27 2.99
N GLY A 115 -35.77 25.27 2.19
CA GLY A 115 -37.09 25.67 2.70
C GLY A 115 -37.21 27.16 3.07
N GLY A 116 -36.55 28.05 2.32
CA GLY A 116 -36.52 29.50 2.53
C GLY A 116 -35.49 29.97 3.57
N VAL A 117 -34.61 29.06 4.02
CA VAL A 117 -33.54 29.36 4.99
C VAL A 117 -32.18 29.07 4.35
N ILE A 118 -31.26 30.04 4.44
CA ILE A 118 -29.89 29.83 4.00
C ILE A 118 -29.21 28.84 4.94
N ALA A 119 -28.79 27.70 4.37
CA ALA A 119 -28.02 26.68 5.06
C ALA A 119 -26.58 26.64 4.51
N ARG A 120 -25.61 26.36 5.40
CA ARG A 120 -24.18 26.22 5.09
C ARG A 120 -23.65 24.91 5.66
N LEU A 121 -23.01 24.11 4.82
CA LEU A 121 -22.33 22.88 5.21
C LEU A 121 -20.84 23.01 4.93
N GLY A 122 -20.00 23.04 5.97
CA GLY A 122 -18.57 23.25 5.76
C GLY A 122 -17.75 23.26 7.04
N ARG A 123 -16.59 23.94 6.97
CA ARG A 123 -15.67 24.08 8.12
C ARG A 123 -16.31 24.86 9.27
N ALA A 124 -15.90 24.55 10.51
CA ALA A 124 -16.34 25.20 11.71
C ALA A 124 -16.27 26.74 11.62
N SER A 125 -15.15 27.30 11.23
CA SER A 125 -14.93 28.74 11.09
C SER A 125 -15.89 29.43 10.11
N TRP A 126 -16.27 28.71 9.03
CA TRP A 126 -17.17 29.25 8.00
C TRP A 126 -18.65 29.24 8.43
N VAL A 127 -19.00 28.34 9.32
CA VAL A 127 -20.36 28.24 9.88
C VAL A 127 -20.50 28.96 11.22
N GLY A 128 -19.44 29.65 11.70
CA GLY A 128 -19.48 30.46 12.93
C GLY A 128 -19.23 29.68 14.21
N VAL A 129 -18.61 28.52 14.15
CA VAL A 129 -18.18 27.76 15.33
C VAL A 129 -16.74 28.14 15.69
N SER A 130 -16.53 28.74 16.86
CA SER A 130 -15.26 29.35 17.26
C SER A 130 -14.25 28.40 17.90
N ASP A 131 -14.67 27.22 18.43
CA ASP A 131 -13.84 26.30 19.21
C ASP A 131 -13.94 24.86 18.73
N ALA A 132 -13.63 24.62 17.45
CA ALA A 132 -13.49 23.24 16.95
C ALA A 132 -12.11 22.67 17.35
N GLN A 133 -11.91 22.36 18.64
CA GLN A 133 -10.74 21.62 19.14
C GLN A 133 -10.97 20.11 19.04
N SER A 134 -11.41 19.63 17.88
CA SER A 134 -11.60 18.20 17.69
C SER A 134 -10.40 17.60 16.94
N GLU A 135 -9.93 16.45 17.40
CA GLU A 135 -8.94 15.63 16.70
C GLU A 135 -9.52 14.92 15.48
N GLU A 136 -10.83 15.02 15.26
CA GLU A 136 -11.56 14.34 14.19
C GLU A 136 -11.68 15.23 12.95
N THR A 137 -11.91 14.59 11.81
CA THR A 137 -12.27 15.29 10.58
C THR A 137 -13.77 15.61 10.61
N GLU A 138 -14.15 16.89 10.50
CA GLU A 138 -15.50 17.35 10.77
C GLU A 138 -16.06 18.22 9.66
N LEU A 139 -17.38 18.15 9.51
CA LEU A 139 -18.21 19.15 8.85
C LEU A 139 -19.29 19.67 9.82
N TYR A 140 -19.71 20.88 9.61
CA TYR A 140 -20.79 21.50 10.38
C TYR A 140 -21.88 22.01 9.45
N LEU A 141 -23.14 21.79 9.83
CA LEU A 141 -24.32 22.38 9.19
C LEU A 141 -24.82 23.52 10.05
N ALA A 142 -24.91 24.70 9.46
CA ALA A 142 -25.66 25.85 10.06
C ALA A 142 -26.88 26.14 9.21
N CYS A 143 -28.07 26.19 9.83
CA CYS A 143 -29.34 26.55 9.21
C CYS A 143 -29.93 27.75 9.91
N GLY A 144 -29.91 28.94 9.30
CA GLY A 144 -30.41 30.17 9.88
C GLY A 144 -29.79 30.47 11.25
N ASN A 145 -30.61 30.65 12.29
CA ASN A 145 -30.18 30.95 13.67
C ASN A 145 -30.11 29.73 14.58
N GLN A 146 -30.22 28.51 14.03
CA GLN A 146 -30.10 27.29 14.83
C GLN A 146 -28.65 27.02 15.20
N ALA A 147 -28.45 26.28 16.31
CA ALA A 147 -27.11 25.84 16.70
C ALA A 147 -26.50 24.94 15.60
N PRO A 148 -25.24 25.17 15.25
CA PRO A 148 -24.58 24.33 14.23
C PRO A 148 -24.52 22.87 14.63
N ILE A 149 -24.83 21.98 13.69
CA ILE A 149 -24.82 20.54 13.89
C ILE A 149 -23.49 19.99 13.40
N ARG A 150 -22.82 19.23 14.24
CA ARG A 150 -21.53 18.59 13.98
C ARG A 150 -21.70 17.23 13.33
N PHE A 151 -20.95 16.99 12.27
CA PHE A 151 -20.77 15.70 11.60
C PHE A 151 -19.32 15.29 11.74
N ALA A 152 -19.04 14.24 12.50
CA ALA A 152 -17.71 13.70 12.72
C ALA A 152 -17.46 12.53 11.78
N PHE A 153 -16.27 12.48 11.19
CA PHE A 153 -15.90 11.47 10.22
C PHE A 153 -14.61 10.75 10.62
N GLU A 154 -14.57 9.47 10.32
CA GLU A 154 -13.38 8.66 10.39
C GLU A 154 -13.17 7.94 9.05
N ASP A 155 -11.92 7.75 8.70
CA ASP A 155 -11.59 6.96 7.51
C ASP A 155 -11.72 5.47 7.82
N THR A 156 -12.41 4.73 6.95
CA THR A 156 -12.72 3.31 7.16
C THR A 156 -11.43 2.47 7.08
N MET A 157 -11.08 1.81 8.17
CA MET A 157 -9.96 0.85 8.20
C MET A 157 -10.21 -0.30 7.23
N ARG A 158 -9.14 -0.79 6.57
CA ARG A 158 -9.22 -2.05 5.82
C ARG A 158 -9.48 -3.21 6.77
N ALA A 159 -10.37 -4.10 6.39
CA ALA A 159 -10.80 -5.21 7.23
C ALA A 159 -9.64 -6.15 7.60
N ASP A 160 -8.63 -6.26 6.73
CA ASP A 160 -7.47 -7.12 6.90
C ASP A 160 -6.22 -6.40 7.46
N ALA A 161 -6.32 -5.10 7.81
CA ALA A 161 -5.17 -4.32 8.28
C ALA A 161 -4.50 -4.94 9.51
N ALA A 162 -5.25 -5.22 10.58
CA ALA A 162 -4.69 -5.81 11.80
C ALA A 162 -4.10 -7.20 11.56
N GLN A 163 -4.75 -8.03 10.74
CA GLN A 163 -4.24 -9.35 10.36
C GLN A 163 -2.94 -9.25 9.56
N THR A 164 -2.85 -8.28 8.65
CA THR A 164 -1.64 -8.01 7.86
C THR A 164 -0.48 -7.61 8.75
N ILE A 165 -0.70 -6.69 9.69
CA ILE A 165 0.33 -6.23 10.61
C ILE A 165 0.82 -7.38 11.51
N ALA A 166 -0.10 -8.18 12.05
CA ALA A 166 0.26 -9.36 12.82
C ALA A 166 1.11 -10.37 12.01
N ALA A 167 0.76 -10.59 10.74
CA ALA A 167 1.52 -11.46 9.84
C ALA A 167 2.94 -10.91 9.55
N LEU A 168 3.08 -9.58 9.35
CA LEU A 168 4.39 -8.95 9.17
C LEU A 168 5.25 -9.05 10.43
N SER A 169 4.65 -8.84 11.62
CA SER A 169 5.33 -9.03 12.91
C SER A 169 5.82 -10.47 13.09
N ALA A 170 5.00 -11.45 12.71
CA ALA A 170 5.39 -12.87 12.74
C ALA A 170 6.54 -13.21 11.78
N LEU A 171 6.75 -12.41 10.72
CA LEU A 171 7.89 -12.50 9.80
C LEU A 171 9.15 -11.78 10.33
N GLY A 172 9.10 -11.20 11.53
CA GLY A 172 10.20 -10.45 12.16
C GLY A 172 10.37 -9.03 11.61
N LEU A 173 9.34 -8.47 10.96
CA LEU A 173 9.37 -7.11 10.42
C LEU A 173 8.83 -6.12 11.44
N GLU A 174 9.54 -5.03 11.68
CA GLU A 174 9.02 -3.90 12.44
C GLU A 174 8.16 -3.01 11.53
N GLN A 175 7.18 -2.29 12.11
CA GLN A 175 6.27 -1.44 11.35
C GLN A 175 6.15 -0.04 11.99
N CYS A 176 5.88 0.96 11.14
CA CYS A 176 5.44 2.28 11.58
C CYS A 176 4.37 2.87 10.65
N VAL A 177 3.65 3.86 11.16
CA VAL A 177 2.74 4.70 10.35
C VAL A 177 3.36 6.09 10.19
N LEU A 178 3.45 6.57 8.96
CA LEU A 178 3.91 7.93 8.61
C LEU A 178 2.79 8.62 7.84
N SER A 179 2.13 9.61 8.45
CA SER A 179 0.95 10.25 7.84
C SER A 179 0.99 11.77 7.92
N GLY A 180 0.38 12.42 6.94
CA GLY A 180 0.14 13.87 6.96
C GLY A 180 -1.06 14.29 7.81
N ASP A 181 -1.81 13.32 8.32
CA ASP A 181 -2.99 13.59 9.15
C ASP A 181 -2.62 13.99 10.58
N ARG A 182 -3.61 14.56 11.30
CA ARG A 182 -3.43 14.93 12.71
C ARG A 182 -2.99 13.74 13.56
N VAL A 183 -2.10 13.99 14.51
CA VAL A 183 -1.48 12.96 15.36
C VAL A 183 -2.54 12.05 16.02
N GLY A 184 -3.64 12.60 16.55
CA GLY A 184 -4.71 11.81 17.17
C GLY A 184 -5.40 10.84 16.21
N ALA A 185 -5.65 11.24 14.96
CA ALA A 185 -6.23 10.37 13.94
C ALA A 185 -5.26 9.23 13.54
N VAL A 186 -3.97 9.54 13.44
CA VAL A 186 -2.91 8.55 13.15
C VAL A 186 -2.76 7.57 14.30
N ALA A 187 -2.78 8.05 15.56
CA ALA A 187 -2.71 7.23 16.76
C ALA A 187 -3.85 6.20 16.82
N ARG A 188 -5.10 6.63 16.53
CA ARG A 188 -6.26 5.72 16.50
C ARG A 188 -6.10 4.65 15.42
N ALA A 189 -5.71 5.04 14.21
CA ALA A 189 -5.50 4.09 13.11
C ALA A 189 -4.36 3.10 13.42
N ALA A 190 -3.23 3.58 13.94
CA ALA A 190 -2.09 2.76 14.35
C ALA A 190 -2.50 1.75 15.43
N LYS A 191 -3.22 2.20 16.47
CA LYS A 191 -3.75 1.33 17.53
C LYS A 191 -4.70 0.28 16.98
N ALA A 192 -5.62 0.66 16.09
CA ALA A 192 -6.57 -0.27 15.47
C ALA A 192 -5.87 -1.32 14.60
N ALA A 193 -4.78 -0.95 13.92
CA ALA A 193 -3.95 -1.86 13.13
C ALA A 193 -2.97 -2.69 13.99
N GLY A 194 -2.72 -2.32 15.25
CA GLY A 194 -1.74 -2.97 16.12
C GLY A 194 -0.30 -2.50 15.91
N ILE A 195 -0.10 -1.26 15.39
CA ILE A 195 1.22 -0.66 15.17
C ILE A 195 1.56 0.27 16.33
N ALA A 196 2.71 0.06 16.98
CA ALA A 196 3.15 0.85 18.14
C ALA A 196 3.82 2.18 17.75
N ARG A 197 4.50 2.23 16.60
CA ARG A 197 5.24 3.43 16.14
C ARG A 197 4.42 4.19 15.11
N PHE A 198 4.19 5.47 15.34
CA PHE A 198 3.49 6.31 14.39
C PHE A 198 3.94 7.77 14.50
N GLU A 199 3.88 8.49 13.39
CA GLU A 199 4.09 9.94 13.31
C GLU A 199 3.00 10.56 12.44
N GLY A 200 2.42 11.66 12.91
CA GLY A 200 1.39 12.43 12.22
C GLY A 200 1.90 13.81 11.80
N GLU A 201 1.07 14.54 11.05
CA GLU A 201 1.33 15.92 10.59
C GLU A 201 2.60 16.06 9.74
N LEU A 202 3.04 14.97 9.11
CA LEU A 202 4.23 14.96 8.26
C LEU A 202 3.91 15.46 6.85
N ASN A 203 4.66 16.45 6.39
CA ASN A 203 4.64 16.82 4.99
C ASN A 203 5.41 15.78 4.12
N PRO A 204 5.28 15.82 2.77
CA PRO A 204 5.94 14.85 1.88
C PRO A 204 7.45 14.76 2.05
N PHE A 205 8.11 15.90 2.32
CA PHE A 205 9.57 15.95 2.51
C PHE A 205 9.99 15.36 3.85
N GLU A 206 9.20 15.58 4.90
CA GLU A 206 9.43 15.01 6.23
C GLU A 206 9.24 13.50 6.22
N LYS A 207 8.21 12.97 5.52
CA LYS A 207 8.08 11.52 5.30
C LYS A 207 9.33 10.93 4.65
N ALA A 208 9.82 11.58 3.59
CA ALA A 208 11.03 11.16 2.90
C ALA A 208 12.28 11.24 3.79
N ALA A 209 12.40 12.28 4.64
CA ALA A 209 13.50 12.41 5.60
C ALA A 209 13.47 11.31 6.66
N ARG A 210 12.28 10.90 7.15
CA ARG A 210 12.15 9.76 8.08
C ARG A 210 12.65 8.44 7.49
N LEU A 211 12.44 8.23 6.18
CA LEU A 211 13.01 7.05 5.50
C LEU A 211 14.54 7.15 5.39
N ASP A 212 15.09 8.34 5.16
CA ASP A 212 16.55 8.56 5.17
C ASP A 212 17.14 8.29 6.58
N ASP A 213 16.45 8.72 7.66
CA ASP A 213 16.87 8.45 9.04
C ASP A 213 16.88 6.93 9.34
N LEU A 214 15.83 6.21 8.92
CA LEU A 214 15.77 4.76 9.07
C LEU A 214 16.87 4.05 8.26
N LYS A 215 17.14 4.52 7.04
CA LYS A 215 18.23 4.02 6.21
C LYS A 215 19.58 4.28 6.85
N ALA A 216 19.81 5.44 7.46
CA ALA A 216 21.04 5.77 8.19
C ALA A 216 21.26 4.84 9.41
N GLN A 217 20.16 4.31 9.99
CA GLN A 217 20.20 3.29 11.03
C GLN A 217 20.43 1.87 10.49
N GLY A 218 20.66 1.71 9.18
CA GLY A 218 20.89 0.42 8.52
C GLY A 218 19.60 -0.35 8.18
N ARG A 219 18.42 0.28 8.31
CA ARG A 219 17.13 -0.38 8.02
C ARG A 219 16.85 -0.43 6.52
N LYS A 220 16.30 -1.53 6.07
CA LYS A 220 15.82 -1.76 4.70
C LYS A 220 14.31 -1.60 4.65
N VAL A 221 13.86 -0.37 4.39
CA VAL A 221 12.46 0.01 4.55
C VAL A 221 11.66 -0.27 3.28
N LEU A 222 10.54 -1.01 3.43
CA LEU A 222 9.46 -1.02 2.45
C LEU A 222 8.50 0.13 2.78
N MET A 223 8.32 1.08 1.87
CA MET A 223 7.28 2.11 1.98
C MET A 223 6.02 1.67 1.24
N VAL A 224 4.87 1.71 1.92
CA VAL A 224 3.55 1.48 1.32
C VAL A 224 2.76 2.78 1.39
N GLY A 225 2.46 3.39 0.24
CA GLY A 225 1.80 4.70 0.13
C GLY A 225 0.85 4.78 -1.05
N ASP A 226 -0.18 5.66 -0.97
CA ASP A 226 -1.20 5.80 -2.01
C ASP A 226 -1.33 7.22 -2.59
N GLY A 227 -0.93 8.22 -1.85
CA GLY A 227 -1.14 9.63 -2.19
C GLY A 227 -0.05 10.25 -3.06
N LEU A 228 -0.40 11.35 -3.74
CA LEU A 228 0.55 12.18 -4.47
C LEU A 228 1.69 12.65 -3.55
N ASN A 229 1.38 12.83 -2.27
CA ASN A 229 2.30 13.23 -1.22
C ASN A 229 3.32 12.15 -0.85
N ASP A 230 3.07 10.89 -1.21
CA ASP A 230 3.96 9.76 -0.89
C ASP A 230 4.98 9.47 -1.99
N ALA A 231 4.79 10.02 -3.20
CA ALA A 231 5.70 9.78 -4.33
C ALA A 231 7.18 10.04 -4.00
N PRO A 232 7.56 11.13 -3.29
CA PRO A 232 8.96 11.33 -2.86
C PRO A 232 9.45 10.26 -1.89
N ALA A 233 8.61 9.82 -0.96
CA ALA A 233 8.93 8.77 0.01
C ALA A 233 9.05 7.39 -0.67
N LEU A 234 8.12 7.05 -1.58
CA LEU A 234 8.16 5.81 -2.37
C LEU A 234 9.43 5.71 -3.20
N ALA A 235 9.85 6.82 -3.85
CA ALA A 235 11.07 6.86 -4.66
C ALA A 235 12.36 6.72 -3.83
N LYS A 236 12.37 7.18 -2.57
CA LYS A 236 13.52 7.09 -1.66
C LYS A 236 13.61 5.78 -0.88
N ALA A 237 12.53 5.07 -0.74
CA ALA A 237 12.47 3.81 0.01
C ALA A 237 13.41 2.75 -0.57
N PHE A 238 13.85 1.81 0.26
CA PHE A 238 14.65 0.67 -0.20
C PHE A 238 13.84 -0.23 -1.14
N ALA A 239 12.54 -0.42 -0.85
CA ALA A 239 11.54 -0.98 -1.76
C ALA A 239 10.24 -0.21 -1.56
N SER A 240 9.36 -0.17 -2.57
CA SER A 240 8.13 0.59 -2.49
C SER A 240 6.94 -0.14 -3.10
N MET A 241 5.76 0.06 -2.50
CA MET A 241 4.52 -0.57 -2.95
C MET A 241 3.35 0.40 -2.85
N ALA A 242 2.45 0.39 -3.84
CA ALA A 242 1.25 1.23 -3.86
C ALA A 242 0.00 0.41 -4.20
N PRO A 243 -1.19 0.74 -3.64
CA PRO A 243 -2.44 0.17 -4.10
C PRO A 243 -2.78 0.66 -5.52
N GLY A 244 -3.52 -0.14 -6.28
CA GLY A 244 -3.99 0.22 -7.62
C GLY A 244 -5.00 1.38 -7.65
N THR A 245 -5.53 1.77 -6.49
CA THR A 245 -6.35 2.97 -6.29
C THR A 245 -5.54 4.23 -6.01
N ALA A 246 -4.21 4.09 -5.84
CA ALA A 246 -3.30 5.21 -5.57
C ALA A 246 -3.30 6.23 -6.71
N ALA A 247 -2.88 7.46 -6.42
CA ALA A 247 -2.66 8.49 -7.43
C ALA A 247 -1.60 8.03 -8.46
N ASP A 248 -1.75 8.46 -9.73
CA ASP A 248 -0.87 8.07 -10.83
C ASP A 248 0.62 8.29 -10.53
N ALA A 249 0.95 9.38 -9.83
CA ALA A 249 2.32 9.68 -9.42
C ALA A 249 2.88 8.64 -8.43
N SER A 250 2.07 8.19 -7.45
CA SER A 250 2.46 7.16 -6.48
C SER A 250 2.56 5.80 -7.14
N GLN A 251 1.61 5.45 -8.00
CA GLN A 251 1.74 4.23 -8.81
C GLN A 251 3.00 4.27 -9.67
N SER A 252 3.33 5.42 -10.27
CA SER A 252 4.52 5.58 -11.13
C SER A 252 5.83 5.46 -10.34
N ALA A 253 5.87 5.98 -9.12
CA ALA A 253 7.04 5.94 -8.24
C ALA A 253 7.25 4.58 -7.55
N ALA A 254 6.20 3.76 -7.40
CA ALA A 254 6.28 2.49 -6.70
C ALA A 254 6.93 1.39 -7.54
N ASP A 255 7.70 0.52 -6.89
CA ASP A 255 8.30 -0.69 -7.50
C ASP A 255 7.24 -1.77 -7.78
N LEU A 256 6.23 -1.87 -6.89
CA LEU A 256 5.12 -2.80 -7.01
C LEU A 256 3.78 -2.07 -6.86
N VAL A 257 2.77 -2.55 -7.59
CA VAL A 257 1.39 -2.08 -7.46
C VAL A 257 0.49 -3.29 -7.18
N PHE A 258 -0.32 -3.24 -6.12
CA PHE A 258 -1.29 -4.29 -5.82
C PHE A 258 -2.72 -3.84 -6.09
N GLN A 259 -3.55 -4.73 -6.62
CA GLN A 259 -4.94 -4.47 -6.93
C GLN A 259 -5.87 -4.94 -5.80
N GLY A 260 -7.04 -4.30 -5.71
CA GLY A 260 -8.07 -4.63 -4.72
C GLY A 260 -7.84 -4.00 -3.35
N ASP A 261 -8.73 -4.36 -2.43
CA ASP A 261 -8.77 -3.78 -1.07
C ASP A 261 -8.03 -4.62 -0.03
N ASN A 262 -7.26 -5.62 -0.47
CA ASN A 262 -6.59 -6.56 0.41
C ASN A 262 -5.13 -6.15 0.67
N LEU A 263 -4.83 -5.68 1.88
CA LEU A 263 -3.48 -5.31 2.32
C LEU A 263 -2.56 -6.52 2.50
N GLN A 264 -3.11 -7.75 2.62
CA GLN A 264 -2.33 -9.00 2.64
C GLN A 264 -1.42 -9.17 1.42
N ALA A 265 -1.68 -8.45 0.34
CA ALA A 265 -0.80 -8.37 -0.82
C ALA A 265 0.65 -8.00 -0.44
N VAL A 266 0.84 -7.14 0.59
CA VAL A 266 2.17 -6.76 1.10
C VAL A 266 2.89 -7.97 1.67
N VAL A 267 2.22 -8.77 2.51
CA VAL A 267 2.77 -10.01 3.09
C VAL A 267 3.12 -11.02 1.99
N GLN A 268 2.21 -11.20 1.03
CA GLN A 268 2.42 -12.14 -0.09
C GLN A 268 3.60 -11.73 -0.96
N ALA A 269 3.74 -10.44 -1.25
CA ALA A 269 4.87 -9.93 -2.03
C ALA A 269 6.21 -10.24 -1.35
N ILE A 270 6.34 -9.95 -0.04
CA ILE A 270 7.55 -10.23 0.74
C ILE A 270 7.85 -11.74 0.80
N LEU A 271 6.84 -12.57 1.04
CA LEU A 271 7.02 -14.04 1.08
C LEU A 271 7.48 -14.61 -0.26
N ILE A 272 6.90 -14.13 -1.37
CA ILE A 272 7.31 -14.55 -2.72
C ILE A 272 8.73 -14.08 -3.02
N ALA A 273 9.08 -12.84 -2.67
CA ALA A 273 10.42 -12.31 -2.85
C ALA A 273 11.48 -13.09 -2.05
N ARG A 274 11.23 -13.41 -0.77
CA ARG A 274 12.12 -14.23 0.06
C ARG A 274 12.28 -15.65 -0.50
N LYS A 275 11.17 -16.26 -0.97
CA LYS A 275 11.22 -17.57 -1.62
C LYS A 275 11.98 -17.51 -2.96
N ALA A 276 11.82 -16.45 -3.75
CA ALA A 276 12.56 -16.24 -4.98
C ALA A 276 14.06 -16.12 -4.73
N LYS A 277 14.48 -15.30 -3.74
CA LYS A 277 15.88 -15.18 -3.33
C LYS A 277 16.48 -16.54 -2.92
N ALA A 278 15.75 -17.33 -2.16
CA ALA A 278 16.20 -18.68 -1.78
C ALA A 278 16.41 -19.58 -2.99
N ARG A 279 15.52 -19.55 -4.01
CA ARG A 279 15.67 -20.31 -5.25
C ARG A 279 16.85 -19.84 -6.10
N VAL A 280 17.10 -18.54 -6.16
CA VAL A 280 18.30 -17.98 -6.82
C VAL A 280 19.57 -18.51 -6.16
N MET A 281 19.63 -18.49 -4.83
CA MET A 281 20.79 -19.01 -4.10
C MET A 281 20.99 -20.52 -4.29
N GLU A 282 19.91 -21.31 -4.30
CA GLU A 282 19.99 -22.74 -4.65
C GLU A 282 20.56 -22.94 -6.07
N ASN A 283 20.10 -22.16 -7.04
CA ASN A 283 20.58 -22.22 -8.41
C ASN A 283 22.08 -21.87 -8.52
N PHE A 284 22.54 -20.87 -7.76
CA PHE A 284 23.96 -20.52 -7.68
C PHE A 284 24.79 -21.67 -7.09
N TRP A 285 24.31 -22.31 -6.02
CA TRP A 285 24.98 -23.47 -5.44
C TRP A 285 25.03 -24.64 -6.41
N PHE A 286 23.94 -24.94 -7.15
CA PHE A 286 23.95 -25.98 -8.18
C PHE A 286 24.97 -25.69 -9.30
N ALA A 287 25.03 -24.42 -9.77
CA ALA A 287 25.98 -24.01 -10.79
C ALA A 287 27.43 -24.08 -10.29
N ALA A 288 27.69 -23.67 -9.05
CA ALA A 288 29.03 -23.74 -8.45
C ALA A 288 29.49 -25.19 -8.27
N LEU A 289 28.62 -26.06 -7.72
CA LEU A 289 28.92 -27.49 -7.54
C LEU A 289 29.16 -28.18 -8.89
N TYR A 290 28.33 -27.89 -9.88
CA TYR A 290 28.51 -28.40 -11.23
C TYR A 290 29.90 -28.04 -11.78
N ASN A 291 30.31 -26.78 -11.70
CA ASN A 291 31.62 -26.34 -12.19
C ASN A 291 32.78 -26.92 -11.39
N LEU A 292 32.65 -27.07 -10.08
CA LEU A 292 33.64 -27.66 -9.17
C LEU A 292 33.96 -29.10 -9.56
N VAL A 293 32.96 -29.84 -10.03
CA VAL A 293 33.11 -31.25 -10.46
C VAL A 293 33.53 -31.33 -11.94
N ALA A 294 32.88 -30.59 -12.81
CA ALA A 294 33.05 -30.67 -14.25
C ALA A 294 34.42 -30.16 -14.73
N ALA A 295 34.95 -29.10 -14.11
CA ALA A 295 36.22 -28.51 -14.54
C ALA A 295 37.43 -29.45 -14.32
N PRO A 296 37.65 -30.09 -13.16
CA PRO A 296 38.73 -31.05 -12.97
C PRO A 296 38.62 -32.24 -13.90
N ILE A 297 37.43 -32.81 -14.14
CA ILE A 297 37.22 -33.93 -15.03
C ILE A 297 37.61 -33.56 -16.49
N ALA A 298 37.26 -32.32 -16.90
CA ALA A 298 37.64 -31.81 -18.23
C ALA A 298 39.15 -31.59 -18.34
N MET A 299 39.82 -31.10 -17.29
CA MET A 299 41.28 -30.91 -17.28
C MET A 299 42.05 -32.25 -17.36
N LEU A 300 41.48 -33.33 -16.87
CA LEU A 300 42.02 -34.69 -16.99
C LEU A 300 41.80 -35.31 -18.41
N GLY A 301 41.16 -34.59 -19.34
CA GLY A 301 40.90 -35.06 -20.68
C GLY A 301 39.79 -36.13 -20.79
N LEU A 302 39.01 -36.35 -19.72
CA LEU A 302 37.99 -37.42 -19.67
C LEU A 302 36.64 -37.00 -20.29
N VAL A 303 36.53 -35.81 -20.85
CA VAL A 303 35.28 -35.25 -21.40
C VAL A 303 35.32 -35.19 -22.92
N THR A 304 34.41 -35.90 -23.57
CA THR A 304 34.15 -35.71 -25.01
C THR A 304 33.21 -34.51 -25.25
N PRO A 305 33.22 -33.89 -26.43
CA PRO A 305 32.29 -32.80 -26.77
C PRO A 305 30.82 -33.16 -26.56
N PHE A 306 30.44 -34.40 -26.80
CA PHE A 306 29.09 -34.92 -26.64
C PHE A 306 28.69 -34.99 -25.15
N ILE A 307 29.57 -35.52 -24.30
CA ILE A 307 29.35 -35.54 -22.83
C ILE A 307 29.22 -34.08 -22.27
N ALA A 308 30.09 -33.19 -22.75
CA ALA A 308 30.03 -31.78 -22.35
C ALA A 308 28.69 -31.13 -22.71
N ALA A 309 28.16 -31.38 -23.92
CA ALA A 309 26.87 -30.84 -24.36
C ALA A 309 25.69 -31.35 -23.51
N ILE A 310 25.65 -32.65 -23.20
CA ILE A 310 24.61 -33.25 -22.34
C ILE A 310 24.69 -32.68 -20.93
N ALA A 311 25.87 -32.61 -20.34
CA ALA A 311 26.07 -32.09 -18.98
C ALA A 311 25.63 -30.62 -18.87
N MET A 312 26.00 -29.77 -19.83
CA MET A 312 25.62 -28.37 -19.89
C MET A 312 24.11 -28.22 -20.07
N SER A 313 23.46 -28.95 -20.95
CA SER A 313 22.02 -28.91 -21.16
C SER A 313 21.26 -29.37 -19.90
N SER A 314 21.73 -30.42 -19.23
CA SER A 314 21.14 -30.94 -18.00
C SER A 314 21.21 -29.91 -16.88
N SER A 315 22.32 -29.19 -16.71
CA SER A 315 22.47 -28.15 -15.68
C SER A 315 21.48 -27.01 -15.90
N SER A 316 21.24 -26.56 -17.12
CA SER A 316 20.28 -25.53 -17.47
C SER A 316 18.82 -25.97 -17.18
N ILE A 317 18.50 -27.22 -17.50
CA ILE A 317 17.19 -27.81 -17.21
C ILE A 317 16.96 -27.89 -15.70
N ILE A 318 17.94 -28.31 -14.91
CA ILE A 318 17.82 -28.38 -13.44
C ILE A 318 17.52 -26.99 -12.84
N VAL A 319 18.24 -25.96 -13.25
CA VAL A 319 18.04 -24.58 -12.79
C VAL A 319 16.64 -24.08 -13.16
N THR A 320 16.16 -24.37 -14.36
CA THR A 320 14.81 -23.98 -14.80
C THR A 320 13.73 -24.73 -14.01
N LEU A 321 13.87 -26.04 -13.82
CA LEU A 321 12.93 -26.84 -13.02
C LEU A 321 12.90 -26.40 -11.56
N ASN A 322 14.04 -26.03 -11.00
CA ASN A 322 14.09 -25.47 -9.64
C ASN A 322 13.35 -24.13 -9.53
N ALA A 323 13.49 -23.25 -10.54
CA ALA A 323 12.71 -22.00 -10.60
C ALA A 323 11.20 -22.27 -10.66
N LEU A 324 10.76 -23.25 -11.46
CA LEU A 324 9.34 -23.64 -11.59
C LEU A 324 8.71 -24.16 -10.27
N ARG A 325 9.50 -24.66 -9.31
CA ARG A 325 9.00 -25.01 -7.97
C ARG A 325 8.38 -23.82 -7.23
N LEU A 326 8.73 -22.59 -7.61
CA LEU A 326 8.12 -21.40 -7.08
C LEU A 326 6.65 -21.22 -7.54
N ALA A 327 6.31 -21.73 -8.74
CA ALA A 327 4.94 -21.65 -9.30
C ALA A 327 3.97 -22.62 -8.62
N GLY A 328 4.45 -23.77 -8.10
CA GLY A 328 3.61 -24.94 -7.75
C GLY A 328 2.93 -24.96 -6.38
N ARG A 329 3.09 -23.96 -5.50
CA ARG A 329 2.58 -24.01 -4.10
C ARG A 329 1.41 -23.07 -3.76
N GLY A 330 0.67 -22.61 -4.76
CA GLY A 330 -0.46 -21.67 -4.55
C GLY A 330 -1.83 -22.31 -4.28
N ARG A 331 -1.97 -23.64 -4.13
CA ARG A 331 -3.29 -24.31 -4.10
C ARG A 331 -3.68 -24.96 -2.76
N LYS A 332 -2.91 -24.77 -1.68
CA LYS A 332 -3.19 -25.41 -0.38
C LYS A 332 -3.19 -24.48 0.86
N GLU A 333 -3.23 -23.17 0.67
CA GLU A 333 -3.31 -22.24 1.82
C GLU A 333 -4.40 -21.17 1.53
N ALA A 334 -5.65 -21.63 1.28
CA ALA A 334 -6.86 -20.83 1.30
C ALA A 334 -7.82 -21.48 2.29
#